data_0fd7c937b58a70deeea1d786212f0efc
#
_entry.id   0fd7c937b58a70deeea1d786212f0efc
#
_cell.length_a   1.000
_cell.length_b   1.000
_cell.length_c   1.000
_cell.angle_alpha   90.00
_cell.angle_beta   90.00
_cell.angle_gamma   90.00
#
_symmetry.space_group_name_H-M   'P 1'
#
loop_
_entity.id
_entity.type
_entity.pdbx_description
1 polymer ?
#
loop_
_entity_poly.entity_id
_entity_poly.type
_entity_poly.pdbx_seq_one_letter_code
_entity_poly.pdbx_strand_id
1 'polypeptide(L)'
;MKQIKYKNKTIKLPFKDADYGGAQALEPVTIKNRFTGQGTEMPTFAVAVYDVIMGSEVIASQEDKRLGDGGSKHWDNVRKGIDWFKQHFAAQYMVVLD
;
A
#
# COMPACT_ATOMS: atom_id res chain seq x y z
N MET A 1 -1.19 7.00 16.42
CA MET A 1 -1.23 6.20 15.19
C MET A 1 -2.67 6.06 14.73
N LYS A 2 -2.93 6.29 13.47
CA LYS A 2 -4.30 6.17 12.94
C LYS A 2 -4.77 4.73 12.90
N GLN A 3 -6.05 4.54 13.21
CA GLN A 3 -6.71 3.24 13.13
C GLN A 3 -8.02 3.41 12.38
N ILE A 4 -8.49 2.33 11.77
CA ILE A 4 -9.77 2.33 11.09
C ILE A 4 -10.51 1.04 11.43
N LYS A 5 -11.83 1.13 11.61
CA LYS A 5 -12.68 -0.02 11.88
C LYS A 5 -13.24 -0.54 10.57
N TYR A 6 -12.95 -1.80 10.25
CA TYR A 6 -13.36 -2.41 9.00
C TYR A 6 -13.81 -3.85 9.25
N LYS A 7 -15.05 -4.18 8.91
CA LYS A 7 -15.62 -5.53 9.06
C LYS A 7 -15.39 -6.11 10.47
N ASN A 8 -15.73 -5.32 11.50
CA ASN A 8 -15.61 -5.70 12.91
C ASN A 8 -14.17 -5.87 13.41
N LYS A 9 -13.19 -5.39 12.67
CA LYS A 9 -11.79 -5.39 13.07
C LYS A 9 -11.27 -3.97 13.16
N THR A 10 -10.38 -3.71 14.10
CA THR A 10 -9.65 -2.45 14.15
C THR A 10 -8.30 -2.67 13.50
N ILE A 11 -8.05 -1.93 12.41
CA ILE A 11 -6.81 -2.03 11.64
C ILE A 11 -5.97 -0.80 11.89
N LYS A 12 -4.72 -0.99 12.33
CA LYS A 12 -3.75 0.10 12.45
C LYS A 12 -3.21 0.45 11.06
N LEU A 13 -3.15 1.74 10.78
CA LEU A 13 -2.68 2.22 9.48
C LEU A 13 -1.16 2.44 9.54
N PRO A 14 -0.42 2.03 8.50
CA PRO A 14 1.05 1.98 8.58
C PRO A 14 1.74 3.32 8.41
N PHE A 15 1.10 4.30 7.78
CA PHE A 15 1.73 5.59 7.46
C PHE A 15 0.98 6.73 8.12
N LYS A 16 1.71 7.62 8.82
CA LYS A 16 1.11 8.74 9.54
C LYS A 16 0.54 9.82 8.63
N ASP A 17 1.23 10.10 7.53
CA ASP A 17 0.93 11.27 6.70
C ASP A 17 0.18 10.94 5.42
N ALA A 18 -0.25 9.70 5.25
CA ALA A 18 -1.01 9.31 4.07
C ALA A 18 -2.46 9.76 4.19
N ASP A 19 -3.07 10.08 3.05
CA ASP A 19 -4.48 10.40 2.95
C ASP A 19 -5.27 9.11 2.71
N TYR A 20 -5.99 8.67 3.74
CA TYR A 20 -6.75 7.41 3.70
C TYR A 20 -8.19 7.57 3.21
N GLY A 21 -8.57 8.76 2.73
CA GLY A 21 -9.88 8.98 2.13
C GLY A 21 -10.94 9.55 3.07
N GLY A 22 -10.62 9.81 4.33
CA GLY A 22 -11.55 10.44 5.28
C GLY A 22 -12.90 9.72 5.36
N ALA A 23 -13.99 10.43 5.07
CA ALA A 23 -15.34 9.86 5.10
C ALA A 23 -15.56 8.76 4.06
N GLN A 24 -14.71 8.68 3.03
CA GLN A 24 -14.81 7.70 1.96
C GLN A 24 -13.83 6.55 2.12
N ALA A 25 -13.17 6.45 3.27
CA ALA A 25 -12.11 5.45 3.49
C ALA A 25 -12.58 4.01 3.29
N LEU A 26 -13.85 3.71 3.54
CA LEU A 26 -14.41 2.36 3.41
C LEU A 26 -15.02 2.08 2.03
N GLU A 27 -15.06 3.06 1.13
CA GLU A 27 -15.62 2.87 -0.20
C GLU A 27 -14.78 1.89 -1.01
N PRO A 28 -15.40 0.90 -1.68
CA PRO A 28 -14.66 -0.08 -2.46
C PRO A 28 -14.12 0.50 -3.76
N VAL A 29 -12.90 0.12 -4.09
CA VAL A 29 -12.23 0.53 -5.32
C VAL A 29 -11.61 -0.70 -5.97
N THR A 30 -11.75 -0.83 -7.29
CA THR A 30 -11.14 -1.91 -8.05
C THR A 30 -9.75 -1.47 -8.53
N ILE A 31 -8.73 -2.25 -8.17
CA ILE A 31 -7.36 -2.03 -8.61
C ILE A 31 -6.93 -3.19 -9.49
N LYS A 32 -6.28 -2.90 -10.60
CA LYS A 32 -5.79 -3.92 -11.52
C LYS A 32 -4.28 -4.04 -11.46
N ASN A 33 -3.79 -5.28 -11.56
CA ASN A 33 -2.37 -5.52 -11.77
C ASN A 33 -2.02 -5.04 -13.18
N ARG A 34 -1.07 -4.13 -13.28
CA ARG A 34 -0.70 -3.52 -14.58
C ARG A 34 -0.03 -4.49 -15.55
N PHE A 35 0.47 -5.63 -15.07
CA PHE A 35 1.12 -6.62 -15.93
C PHE A 35 0.17 -7.71 -16.40
N THR A 36 -0.75 -8.16 -15.52
CA THR A 36 -1.66 -9.27 -15.84
C THR A 36 -3.06 -8.81 -16.21
N GLY A 37 -3.45 -7.58 -15.86
CA GLY A 37 -4.81 -7.09 -16.03
C GLY A 37 -5.82 -7.62 -15.03
N GLN A 38 -5.40 -8.54 -14.15
CA GLN A 38 -6.27 -9.10 -13.13
C GLN A 38 -6.63 -8.02 -12.11
N GLY A 39 -7.92 -7.91 -11.76
CA GLY A 39 -8.42 -6.91 -10.82
C GLY A 39 -8.81 -7.50 -9.48
N THR A 40 -8.80 -6.66 -8.47
CA THR A 40 -9.33 -7.00 -7.15
C THR A 40 -9.94 -5.75 -6.52
N GLU A 41 -10.90 -5.96 -5.64
CA GLU A 41 -11.57 -4.86 -4.93
C GLU A 41 -11.00 -4.73 -3.53
N MET A 42 -10.79 -3.48 -3.10
CA MET A 42 -10.33 -3.18 -1.75
C MET A 42 -10.91 -1.84 -1.30
N PRO A 43 -11.01 -1.59 0.02
CA PRO A 43 -11.49 -0.29 0.50
C PRO A 43 -10.48 0.82 0.19
N THR A 44 -10.97 2.04 0.09
CA THR A 44 -10.15 3.21 -0.26
C THR A 44 -8.92 3.37 0.66
N PHE A 45 -9.05 3.07 1.96
CA PHE A 45 -7.89 3.18 2.84
C PHE A 45 -6.78 2.20 2.47
N ALA A 46 -7.13 1.02 1.95
CA ALA A 46 -6.12 0.06 1.48
C ALA A 46 -5.47 0.54 0.18
N VAL A 47 -6.24 1.18 -0.71
CA VAL A 47 -5.69 1.80 -1.92
C VAL A 47 -4.65 2.86 -1.56
N ALA A 48 -4.90 3.64 -0.50
CA ALA A 48 -3.94 4.64 -0.03
C ALA A 48 -2.60 4.00 0.38
N VAL A 49 -2.63 2.86 1.07
CA VAL A 49 -1.41 2.12 1.40
C VAL A 49 -0.73 1.61 0.13
N TYR A 50 -1.49 1.06 -0.80
CA TYR A 50 -0.97 0.60 -2.09
C TYR A 50 -0.26 1.74 -2.83
N ASP A 51 -0.87 2.93 -2.88
CA ASP A 51 -0.28 4.09 -3.55
C ASP A 51 1.03 4.52 -2.91
N VAL A 52 1.14 4.48 -1.58
CA VAL A 52 2.39 4.79 -0.89
C VAL A 52 3.47 3.77 -1.23
N ILE A 53 3.12 2.48 -1.28
CA ILE A 53 4.05 1.42 -1.67
C ILE A 53 4.60 1.69 -3.08
N MET A 54 3.71 1.95 -4.04
CA MET A 54 4.11 2.16 -5.43
C MET A 54 4.94 3.42 -5.60
N GLY A 55 4.55 4.52 -4.95
CA GLY A 55 5.30 5.77 -4.98
C GLY A 55 6.67 5.63 -4.34
N SER A 56 6.75 4.96 -3.20
CA SER A 56 8.00 4.74 -2.49
C SER A 56 8.96 3.85 -3.30
N GLU A 57 8.43 2.84 -3.99
CA GLU A 57 9.24 1.97 -4.85
C GLU A 57 9.88 2.76 -6.00
N VAL A 58 9.11 3.63 -6.64
CA VAL A 58 9.64 4.48 -7.73
C VAL A 58 10.76 5.37 -7.22
N ILE A 59 10.54 6.06 -6.09
CA ILE A 59 11.55 6.95 -5.52
C ILE A 59 12.78 6.17 -5.07
N ALA A 60 12.60 5.04 -4.40
CA ALA A 60 13.70 4.20 -3.93
C ALA A 60 14.56 3.71 -5.10
N SER A 61 13.93 3.26 -6.19
CA SER A 61 14.64 2.80 -7.37
C SER A 61 15.45 3.92 -8.03
N GLN A 62 14.90 5.13 -8.08
CA GLN A 62 15.60 6.29 -8.62
C GLN A 62 16.80 6.66 -7.76
N GLU A 63 16.63 6.66 -6.44
CA GLU A 63 17.72 6.98 -5.52
C GLU A 63 18.84 5.93 -5.59
N ASP A 64 18.49 4.64 -5.69
CA ASP A 64 19.46 3.57 -5.83
C ASP A 64 20.29 3.73 -7.09
N LYS A 65 19.67 4.10 -8.21
CA LYS A 65 20.39 4.37 -9.45
C LYS A 65 21.37 5.52 -9.31
N ARG A 66 20.96 6.58 -8.61
CA ARG A 66 21.79 7.76 -8.43
C ARG A 66 22.94 7.52 -7.46
N LEU A 67 22.65 6.83 -6.34
CA LEU A 67 23.62 6.60 -5.26
C LEU A 67 24.38 5.29 -5.41
N GLY A 68 23.81 4.32 -6.12
CA GLY A 68 24.50 3.07 -6.45
C GLY A 68 24.58 2.05 -5.33
N ASP A 69 23.82 2.19 -4.24
CA ASP A 69 24.00 1.35 -3.07
C ASP A 69 22.76 0.67 -2.51
N GLY A 70 21.59 0.89 -3.06
CA GLY A 70 20.36 0.27 -2.55
C GLY A 70 19.94 0.74 -1.17
N GLY A 71 20.46 1.86 -0.69
CA GLY A 71 20.26 2.31 0.68
C GLY A 71 19.15 3.33 0.89
N SER A 72 18.24 3.51 -0.06
CA SER A 72 17.16 4.48 0.08
C SER A 72 16.25 4.16 1.26
N LYS A 73 15.91 5.17 2.05
CA LYS A 73 14.95 5.05 3.16
C LYS A 73 13.56 4.68 2.68
N HIS A 74 13.23 4.95 1.43
CA HIS A 74 11.92 4.64 0.87
C HIS A 74 11.66 3.13 0.78
N TRP A 75 12.71 2.30 0.75
CA TRP A 75 12.53 0.85 0.83
C TRP A 75 11.90 0.39 2.14
N ASP A 76 12.12 1.12 3.24
CA ASP A 76 11.47 0.82 4.52
C ASP A 76 9.95 1.00 4.43
N ASN A 77 9.49 2.03 3.71
CA ASN A 77 8.06 2.23 3.47
C ASN A 77 7.48 1.11 2.60
N VAL A 78 8.22 0.67 1.59
CA VAL A 78 7.79 -0.45 0.74
C VAL A 78 7.59 -1.71 1.59
N ARG A 79 8.58 -2.08 2.40
CA ARG A 79 8.48 -3.27 3.25
C ARG A 79 7.33 -3.15 4.25
N LYS A 80 7.22 -2.01 4.90
CA LYS A 80 6.16 -1.76 5.89
C LYS A 80 4.77 -1.88 5.28
N GLY A 81 4.57 -1.32 4.11
CA GLY A 81 3.31 -1.38 3.39
C GLY A 81 2.97 -2.79 2.93
N ILE A 82 3.96 -3.50 2.38
CA ILE A 82 3.77 -4.90 1.94
C ILE A 82 3.41 -5.79 3.12
N ASP A 83 4.10 -5.68 4.24
CA ASP A 83 3.80 -6.48 5.43
C ASP A 83 2.38 -6.22 5.93
N TRP A 84 1.96 -4.96 5.93
CA TRP A 84 0.60 -4.57 6.28
C TRP A 84 -0.43 -5.22 5.34
N PHE A 85 -0.18 -5.20 4.03
CA PHE A 85 -1.05 -5.82 3.04
C PHE A 85 -1.16 -7.33 3.24
N LYS A 86 -0.05 -8.00 3.46
CA LYS A 86 -0.05 -9.44 3.72
C LYS A 86 -0.85 -9.79 4.96
N GLN A 87 -0.80 -8.95 5.98
CA GLN A 87 -1.50 -9.18 7.23
C GLN A 87 -3.01 -8.96 7.11
N HIS A 88 -3.42 -7.92 6.40
CA HIS A 88 -4.81 -7.47 6.41
C HIS A 88 -5.57 -7.75 5.10
N PHE A 89 -4.88 -7.81 3.98
CA PHE A 89 -5.46 -7.96 2.65
C PHE A 89 -4.64 -8.93 1.81
N ALA A 90 -4.44 -10.14 2.32
CA ALA A 90 -3.59 -11.13 1.69
C ALA A 90 -4.05 -11.50 0.27
N ALA A 91 -5.35 -11.65 0.05
CA ALA A 91 -5.90 -11.98 -1.26
C ALA A 91 -5.64 -10.87 -2.28
N GLN A 92 -5.83 -9.62 -1.86
CA GLN A 92 -5.58 -8.46 -2.71
C GLN A 92 -4.08 -8.30 -2.99
N TYR A 93 -3.24 -8.56 -1.99
CA TYR A 93 -1.79 -8.56 -2.17
C TYR A 93 -1.36 -9.50 -3.30
N MET A 94 -1.91 -10.71 -3.31
CA MET A 94 -1.57 -11.72 -4.33
C MET A 94 -1.93 -11.26 -5.75
N VAL A 95 -2.94 -10.40 -5.88
CA VAL A 95 -3.34 -9.88 -7.19
C VAL A 95 -2.47 -8.71 -7.65
N VAL A 96 -2.22 -7.72 -6.78
CA VAL A 96 -1.64 -6.44 -7.21
C VAL A 96 -0.19 -6.22 -6.84
N LEU A 97 0.34 -6.94 -5.86
CA LEU A 97 1.70 -6.72 -5.35
C LEU A 97 2.60 -7.96 -5.40
N ASP A 98 2.04 -9.11 -5.62
CA ASP A 98 2.82 -10.35 -5.67
C ASP A 98 3.59 -10.50 -6.99
#